data_5c7516ce551ceaa283e4f2332d3b90d3
#
_entry.id   5c7516ce551ceaa283e4f2332d3b90d3
#
_cell.length_a   1.000
_cell.length_b   1.000
_cell.length_c   1.000
_cell.angle_alpha   90.00
_cell.angle_beta   90.00
_cell.angle_gamma   90.00
#
_symmetry.space_group_name_H-M   'P 1'
#
loop_
_entity.id
_entity.type
_entity.pdbx_description
1 polymer ?
#
loop_
_entity_poly.entity_id
_entity_poly.type
_entity_poly.pdbx_seq_one_letter_code
_entity_poly.pdbx_strand_id
1 'polypeptide(L)'
;MDLSEIQNTILDRRTKGIPGSVEPFPLKEIKNKKWNILSEDMPMPLMVLKQKNYIHNLKTFSNYLTKHHLEIAPHGKTTMAPQIYADQIKYGAWGITAGAINQIQVMFDYGINKVLLANQLLGKSHLETIASYINQNK
;
A
#
# COMPACT_ATOMS: atom_id res chain seq x y z
N MET A 1 6.53 -2.82 9.65
CA MET A 1 5.79 -3.48 8.54
C MET A 1 6.74 -4.44 7.84
N ASP A 2 6.36 -5.70 7.73
CA ASP A 2 7.08 -6.68 6.92
C ASP A 2 6.42 -6.78 5.53
N LEU A 3 7.20 -6.54 4.49
CA LEU A 3 6.77 -6.60 3.09
C LEU A 3 7.38 -7.78 2.34
N SER A 4 7.99 -8.72 3.04
CA SER A 4 8.72 -9.85 2.43
C SER A 4 7.81 -10.74 1.57
N GLU A 5 6.58 -10.97 2.01
CA GLU A 5 5.59 -11.73 1.26
C GLU A 5 5.28 -11.09 -0.08
N ILE A 6 5.00 -9.78 -0.08
CA ILE A 6 4.75 -9.03 -1.33
C ILE A 6 5.97 -9.08 -2.24
N GLN A 7 7.17 -8.88 -1.70
CA GLN A 7 8.40 -8.89 -2.49
C GLN A 7 8.70 -10.25 -3.12
N ASN A 8 8.23 -11.32 -2.51
CA ASN A 8 8.37 -12.69 -3.04
C ASN A 8 7.19 -13.13 -3.93
N THR A 9 6.14 -12.31 -4.08
CA THR A 9 5.05 -12.60 -5.01
C THR A 9 5.58 -12.84 -6.41
N ILE A 10 5.19 -13.96 -7.01
CA ILE A 10 5.58 -14.31 -8.38
C ILE A 10 4.77 -13.50 -9.38
N LEU A 11 5.45 -12.76 -10.23
CA LEU A 11 4.88 -12.05 -11.36
C LEU A 11 5.02 -12.89 -12.61
N ASP A 12 3.95 -13.00 -13.39
CA ASP A 12 3.93 -13.72 -14.65
C ASP A 12 3.02 -13.02 -15.66
N ARG A 13 2.81 -13.63 -16.84
CA ARG A 13 1.98 -13.12 -17.93
C ARG A 13 0.53 -12.76 -17.54
N ARG A 14 0.01 -13.24 -16.41
CA ARG A 14 -1.33 -12.92 -15.88
C ARG A 14 -1.34 -11.63 -15.09
N THR A 15 -0.16 -11.15 -14.69
CA THR A 15 -0.01 -9.89 -13.97
C THR A 15 -0.05 -8.73 -14.97
N LYS A 16 -0.99 -7.81 -14.76
CA LYS A 16 -1.11 -6.63 -15.63
C LYS A 16 0.20 -5.87 -15.72
N GLY A 17 0.64 -5.57 -16.93
CA GLY A 17 1.87 -4.84 -17.20
C GLY A 17 3.12 -5.70 -17.31
N ILE A 18 3.02 -7.02 -17.12
CA ILE A 18 4.15 -7.94 -17.36
C ILE A 18 4.07 -8.49 -18.79
N PRO A 19 5.17 -8.40 -19.57
CA PRO A 19 5.21 -8.96 -20.93
C PRO A 19 4.93 -10.47 -20.95
N GLY A 20 4.12 -10.91 -21.89
CA GLY A 20 3.67 -12.30 -21.96
C GLY A 20 4.77 -13.33 -22.27
N SER A 21 5.91 -12.87 -22.79
CA SER A 21 7.08 -13.71 -23.15
C SER A 21 8.07 -13.89 -22.00
N VAL A 22 7.83 -13.28 -20.85
CA VAL A 22 8.77 -13.32 -19.71
C VAL A 22 8.45 -14.50 -18.81
N GLU A 23 9.48 -15.27 -18.44
CA GLU A 23 9.37 -16.32 -17.43
C GLU A 23 8.98 -15.73 -16.07
N PRO A 24 8.20 -16.47 -15.26
CA PRO A 24 7.80 -16.03 -13.92
C PRO A 24 8.99 -15.66 -13.04
N PHE A 25 8.87 -14.56 -12.29
CA PHE A 25 9.93 -14.09 -11.40
C PHE A 25 9.34 -13.38 -10.18
N PRO A 26 10.04 -13.30 -9.04
CA PRO A 26 9.55 -12.60 -7.86
C PRO A 26 9.60 -11.07 -8.03
N LEU A 27 8.60 -10.37 -7.47
CA LEU A 27 8.46 -8.91 -7.56
C LEU A 27 9.77 -8.16 -7.22
N LYS A 28 10.53 -8.62 -6.21
CA LYS A 28 11.81 -8.02 -5.81
C LYS A 28 12.84 -7.91 -6.94
N GLU A 29 12.71 -8.73 -7.97
CA GLU A 29 13.61 -8.76 -9.12
C GLU A 29 13.19 -7.85 -10.28
N ILE A 30 12.01 -7.21 -10.19
CA ILE A 30 11.47 -6.39 -11.29
C ILE A 30 12.44 -5.29 -11.73
N LYS A 31 13.16 -4.68 -10.78
CA LYS A 31 14.17 -3.66 -11.08
C LYS A 31 15.32 -4.16 -11.94
N ASN A 32 15.63 -5.46 -11.88
CA ASN A 32 16.71 -6.07 -12.64
C ASN A 32 16.35 -6.24 -14.12
N LYS A 33 15.06 -6.18 -14.46
CA LYS A 33 14.58 -6.25 -15.84
C LYS A 33 14.91 -4.98 -16.63
N LYS A 34 15.16 -3.85 -15.96
CA LYS A 34 15.50 -2.56 -16.55
C LYS A 34 14.52 -2.07 -17.62
N TRP A 35 13.26 -2.49 -17.53
CA TRP A 35 12.23 -2.10 -18.48
C TRP A 35 11.99 -0.59 -18.47
N ASN A 36 11.81 -0.07 -19.67
CA ASN A 36 11.51 1.34 -19.90
C ASN A 36 10.14 1.47 -20.59
N ILE A 37 9.21 2.14 -19.95
CA ILE A 37 7.85 2.33 -20.47
C ILE A 37 7.83 3.14 -21.78
N LEU A 38 8.79 4.06 -21.98
CA LEU A 38 8.90 4.86 -23.19
C LEU A 38 9.50 4.08 -24.36
N SER A 39 10.11 2.93 -24.09
CA SER A 39 10.64 1.99 -25.10
C SER A 39 9.67 0.85 -25.38
N GLU A 40 8.44 0.95 -24.85
CA GLU A 40 7.37 -0.06 -25.02
C GLU A 40 7.75 -1.46 -24.50
N ASP A 41 8.69 -1.55 -23.53
CA ASP A 41 9.11 -2.82 -22.94
C ASP A 41 7.98 -3.51 -22.14
N MET A 42 6.92 -2.79 -21.85
CA MET A 42 5.79 -3.25 -21.06
C MET A 42 4.46 -3.03 -21.80
N PRO A 43 3.50 -3.96 -21.74
CA PRO A 43 2.22 -3.81 -22.40
C PRO A 43 1.40 -2.65 -21.81
N MET A 44 0.81 -1.84 -22.70
CA MET A 44 -0.08 -0.74 -22.33
C MET A 44 -1.56 -1.19 -22.29
N PRO A 45 -2.45 -0.51 -21.55
CA PRO A 45 -2.20 0.68 -20.72
C PRO A 45 -1.64 0.35 -19.33
N LEU A 46 -0.74 1.19 -18.84
CA LEU A 46 -0.13 1.10 -17.52
C LEU A 46 -0.38 2.35 -16.69
N MET A 47 -0.53 2.16 -15.37
CA MET A 47 -0.44 3.24 -14.40
C MET A 47 0.96 3.24 -13.80
N VAL A 48 1.64 4.38 -13.82
CA VAL A 48 2.99 4.52 -13.28
C VAL A 48 3.04 5.59 -12.20
N LEU A 49 3.80 5.31 -11.14
CA LEU A 49 4.09 6.26 -10.08
C LEU A 49 5.49 6.86 -10.33
N LYS A 50 5.54 8.17 -10.60
CA LYS A 50 6.81 8.87 -10.79
C LYS A 50 7.51 9.03 -9.44
N GLN A 51 8.51 8.21 -9.16
CA GLN A 51 9.18 8.13 -7.86
C GLN A 51 9.65 9.50 -7.34
N LYS A 52 10.27 10.33 -8.19
CA LYS A 52 10.73 11.66 -7.79
C LYS A 52 9.60 12.53 -7.26
N ASN A 53 8.46 12.55 -7.96
CA ASN A 53 7.31 13.35 -7.57
C ASN A 53 6.63 12.77 -6.31
N TYR A 54 6.54 11.46 -6.24
CA TYR A 54 5.99 10.76 -5.07
C TYR A 54 6.76 11.09 -3.79
N ILE A 55 8.09 10.95 -3.80
CA ILE A 55 8.94 11.27 -2.65
C ILE A 55 8.88 12.76 -2.32
N HIS A 56 8.87 13.64 -3.34
CA HIS A 56 8.69 15.07 -3.12
C HIS A 56 7.38 15.37 -2.38
N ASN A 57 6.27 14.79 -2.82
CA ASN A 57 4.97 14.99 -2.19
C ASN A 57 4.94 14.48 -0.75
N LEU A 58 5.49 13.30 -0.48
CA LEU A 58 5.58 12.77 0.89
C LEU A 58 6.34 13.74 1.81
N LYS A 59 7.49 14.23 1.37
CA LYS A 59 8.30 15.19 2.15
C LYS A 59 7.58 16.52 2.35
N THR A 60 7.01 17.09 1.31
CA THR A 60 6.30 18.36 1.36
C THR A 60 5.13 18.28 2.34
N PHE A 61 4.37 17.20 2.27
CA PHE A 61 3.22 17.00 3.13
C PHE A 61 3.64 16.76 4.59
N SER A 62 4.67 15.94 4.83
CA SER A 62 5.27 15.73 6.15
C SER A 62 5.70 17.05 6.80
N ASN A 63 6.41 17.90 6.05
CA ASN A 63 6.84 19.21 6.53
C ASN A 63 5.65 20.13 6.87
N TYR A 64 4.61 20.09 6.05
CA TYR A 64 3.37 20.84 6.31
C TYR A 64 2.71 20.40 7.62
N LEU A 65 2.55 19.09 7.82
CA LEU A 65 1.96 18.53 9.03
C LEU A 65 2.74 18.94 10.28
N THR A 66 4.06 18.79 10.24
CA THR A 66 4.95 19.19 11.34
C THR A 66 4.83 20.67 11.65
N LYS A 67 4.88 21.52 10.62
CA LYS A 67 4.77 22.98 10.78
C LYS A 67 3.46 23.41 11.43
N HIS A 68 2.36 22.72 11.15
CA HIS A 68 1.03 23.07 11.64
C HIS A 68 0.56 22.22 12.81
N HIS A 69 1.42 21.35 13.36
CA HIS A 69 1.08 20.43 14.47
C HIS A 69 -0.16 19.58 14.18
N LEU A 70 -0.24 19.05 12.95
CA LEU A 70 -1.34 18.21 12.48
C LEU A 70 -0.91 16.76 12.36
N GLU A 71 -1.86 15.87 12.56
CA GLU A 71 -1.74 14.44 12.23
C GLU A 71 -2.62 14.07 11.04
N ILE A 72 -2.26 13.03 10.32
CA ILE A 72 -3.04 12.52 9.19
C ILE A 72 -3.13 11.00 9.21
N ALA A 73 -4.28 10.50 8.78
CA ALA A 73 -4.48 9.11 8.38
C ALA A 73 -4.91 9.09 6.90
N PRO A 74 -3.96 8.98 5.95
CA PRO A 74 -4.28 8.98 4.52
C PRO A 74 -5.23 7.84 4.15
N HIS A 75 -6.10 8.07 3.14
CA HIS A 75 -7.01 7.05 2.65
C HIS A 75 -6.26 5.94 1.89
N GLY A 76 -6.27 4.72 2.45
CA GLY A 76 -5.62 3.54 1.88
C GLY A 76 -6.45 2.80 0.83
N LYS A 77 -7.79 3.03 0.79
CA LYS A 77 -8.73 2.24 -0.02
C LYS A 77 -8.48 2.27 -1.53
N THR A 78 -7.88 3.33 -2.03
CA THR A 78 -7.69 3.52 -3.47
C THR A 78 -6.52 2.71 -4.00
N THR A 79 -5.42 2.70 -3.28
CA THR A 79 -4.20 2.01 -3.70
C THR A 79 -4.16 0.57 -3.24
N MET A 80 -4.67 0.27 -2.04
CA MET A 80 -4.56 -1.03 -1.38
C MET A 80 -3.14 -1.60 -1.47
N ALA A 81 -2.14 -0.70 -1.38
CA ALA A 81 -0.72 -1.03 -1.57
C ALA A 81 0.04 -0.87 -0.24
N PRO A 82 0.36 -1.96 0.46
CA PRO A 82 1.12 -1.93 1.71
C PRO A 82 2.47 -1.22 1.60
N GLN A 83 3.11 -1.24 0.43
CA GLN A 83 4.35 -0.49 0.16
C GLN A 83 4.14 1.02 0.30
N ILE A 84 2.99 1.54 -0.19
CA ILE A 84 2.64 2.96 -0.07
C ILE A 84 2.28 3.29 1.39
N TYR A 85 1.58 2.40 2.09
CA TYR A 85 1.28 2.58 3.52
C TYR A 85 2.56 2.69 4.34
N ALA A 86 3.54 1.80 4.08
CA ALA A 86 4.83 1.82 4.77
C ALA A 86 5.55 3.17 4.58
N ASP A 87 5.57 3.69 3.36
CA ASP A 87 6.15 5.00 3.09
C ASP A 87 5.38 6.13 3.80
N GLN A 88 4.05 6.13 3.76
CA GLN A 88 3.24 7.14 4.43
C GLN A 88 3.47 7.17 5.94
N ILE A 89 3.51 6.00 6.60
CA ILE A 89 3.85 5.88 8.02
C ILE A 89 5.27 6.38 8.29
N LYS A 90 6.25 5.99 7.46
CA LYS A 90 7.65 6.45 7.56
C LYS A 90 7.77 7.97 7.47
N TYR A 91 6.91 8.62 6.67
CA TYR A 91 6.85 10.08 6.52
C TYR A 91 5.90 10.78 7.50
N GLY A 92 5.49 10.10 8.57
CA GLY A 92 4.82 10.72 9.70
C GLY A 92 3.29 10.64 9.69
N ALA A 93 2.69 9.78 8.87
CA ALA A 93 1.27 9.50 9.00
C ALA A 93 0.99 8.81 10.35
N TRP A 94 -0.03 9.27 11.07
CA TRP A 94 -0.47 8.68 12.34
C TRP A 94 -0.99 7.25 12.16
N GLY A 95 -1.65 6.98 11.06
CA GLY A 95 -2.24 5.69 10.71
C GLY A 95 -2.70 5.71 9.27
N ILE A 96 -3.54 4.74 8.88
CA ILE A 96 -4.11 4.66 7.52
C ILE A 96 -5.63 4.61 7.63
N THR A 97 -6.33 5.30 6.72
CA THR A 97 -7.79 5.29 6.67
C THR A 97 -8.32 4.18 5.77
N ALA A 98 -9.25 3.41 6.31
CA ALA A 98 -10.01 2.37 5.61
C ALA A 98 -11.48 2.77 5.46
N GLY A 99 -12.16 2.27 4.43
CA GLY A 99 -13.60 2.42 4.22
C GLY A 99 -14.41 1.13 4.45
N ALA A 100 -13.73 -0.02 4.66
CA ALA A 100 -14.39 -1.32 4.82
C ALA A 100 -13.49 -2.30 5.59
N ILE A 101 -14.10 -3.35 6.15
CA ILE A 101 -13.42 -4.34 7.00
C ILE A 101 -12.32 -5.10 6.27
N ASN A 102 -12.55 -5.54 5.04
CA ASN A 102 -11.53 -6.23 4.25
C ASN A 102 -10.28 -5.39 4.01
N GLN A 103 -10.40 -4.06 3.96
CA GLN A 103 -9.26 -3.16 3.87
C GLN A 103 -8.48 -3.09 5.19
N ILE A 104 -9.21 -3.10 6.31
CA ILE A 104 -8.60 -3.16 7.65
C ILE A 104 -7.83 -4.48 7.82
N GLN A 105 -8.38 -5.61 7.38
CA GLN A 105 -7.70 -6.90 7.42
C GLN A 105 -6.33 -6.82 6.73
N VAL A 106 -6.29 -6.33 5.49
CA VAL A 106 -5.02 -6.14 4.77
C VAL A 106 -4.06 -5.22 5.55
N MET A 107 -4.56 -4.14 6.13
CA MET A 107 -3.72 -3.22 6.90
C MET A 107 -3.10 -3.91 8.12
N PHE A 108 -3.86 -4.71 8.87
CA PHE A 108 -3.36 -5.46 10.01
C PHE A 108 -2.38 -6.56 9.60
N ASP A 109 -2.66 -7.30 8.53
CA ASP A 109 -1.79 -8.36 8.03
C ASP A 109 -0.38 -7.84 7.72
N TYR A 110 -0.29 -6.58 7.28
CA TYR A 110 1.00 -5.89 7.03
C TYR A 110 1.50 -5.01 8.18
N GLY A 111 0.91 -5.12 9.37
CA GLY A 111 1.41 -4.48 10.59
C GLY A 111 1.05 -3.00 10.73
N ILE A 112 -0.01 -2.53 10.09
CA ILE A 112 -0.61 -1.23 10.40
C ILE A 112 -1.48 -1.38 11.64
N ASN A 113 -1.05 -0.83 12.76
CA ASN A 113 -1.74 -0.93 14.05
C ASN A 113 -2.61 0.28 14.41
N LYS A 114 -2.59 1.33 13.59
CA LYS A 114 -3.45 2.51 13.73
C LYS A 114 -4.25 2.71 12.46
N VAL A 115 -5.55 2.41 12.54
CA VAL A 115 -6.48 2.48 11.41
C VAL A 115 -7.67 3.36 11.77
N LEU A 116 -7.98 4.33 10.91
CA LEU A 116 -9.23 5.09 10.96
C LEU A 116 -10.26 4.44 10.04
N LEU A 117 -11.31 3.86 10.59
CA LEU A 117 -12.44 3.42 9.77
C LEU A 117 -13.38 4.59 9.50
N ALA A 118 -13.33 5.11 8.27
CA ALA A 118 -14.15 6.24 7.83
C ALA A 118 -15.52 5.77 7.30
N ASN A 119 -16.19 4.90 8.04
CA ASN A 119 -17.52 4.39 7.75
C ASN A 119 -18.11 3.74 9.01
N GLN A 120 -19.43 3.52 9.03
CA GLN A 120 -20.10 2.84 10.13
C GLN A 120 -19.71 1.36 10.15
N LEU A 121 -19.40 0.86 11.34
CA LEU A 121 -19.15 -0.55 11.56
C LEU A 121 -20.46 -1.23 11.95
N LEU A 122 -21.04 -1.97 11.03
CA LEU A 122 -22.32 -2.66 11.22
C LEU A 122 -22.18 -4.16 11.03
N GLY A 123 -23.02 -4.90 11.75
CA GLY A 123 -23.11 -6.35 11.63
C GLY A 123 -22.18 -7.12 12.58
N LYS A 124 -22.71 -8.21 13.11
CA LYS A 124 -22.06 -9.06 14.13
C LYS A 124 -20.68 -9.54 13.66
N SER A 125 -20.59 -10.09 12.45
CA SER A 125 -19.35 -10.63 11.89
C SER A 125 -18.23 -9.58 11.80
N HIS A 126 -18.56 -8.35 11.37
CA HIS A 126 -17.59 -7.26 11.29
C HIS A 126 -17.09 -6.84 12.68
N LEU A 127 -17.99 -6.75 13.65
CA LEU A 127 -17.63 -6.43 15.04
C LEU A 127 -16.72 -7.50 15.66
N GLU A 128 -17.03 -8.78 15.45
CA GLU A 128 -16.21 -9.90 15.90
C GLU A 128 -14.82 -9.89 15.25
N THR A 129 -14.74 -9.59 13.96
CA THR A 129 -13.47 -9.47 13.24
C THR A 129 -12.59 -8.38 13.86
N ILE A 130 -13.13 -7.17 14.06
CA ILE A 130 -12.35 -6.07 14.64
C ILE A 130 -11.96 -6.39 16.08
N ALA A 131 -12.85 -6.97 16.88
CA ALA A 131 -12.54 -7.37 18.25
C ALA A 131 -11.38 -8.38 18.29
N SER A 132 -11.32 -9.33 17.36
CA SER A 132 -10.21 -10.28 17.26
C SER A 132 -8.88 -9.60 17.01
N TYR A 133 -8.81 -8.64 16.07
CA TYR A 133 -7.60 -7.88 15.79
C TYR A 133 -7.14 -7.02 16.98
N ILE A 134 -8.06 -6.35 17.67
CA ILE A 134 -7.72 -5.55 18.86
C ILE A 134 -7.11 -6.46 19.93
N ASN A 135 -7.66 -7.66 20.12
CA ASN A 135 -7.17 -8.60 21.14
C ASN A 135 -5.82 -9.23 20.80
N GLN A 136 -5.48 -9.37 19.51
CA GLN A 136 -4.18 -9.89 19.06
C GLN A 136 -3.05 -8.86 19.20
N ASN A 137 -3.37 -7.56 19.26
CA ASN A 137 -2.41 -6.46 19.30
C ASN A 137 -2.30 -5.81 20.70
N LYS A 138 -2.77 -6.48 21.74
CA LYS A 138 -2.52 -6.14 23.14
C LYS A 138 -1.28 -6.87 23.63
#